data_e091aa956be8f8822751bb25dbaa4be8
#
_entry.id   e091aa956be8f8822751bb25dbaa4be8
#
_cell.length_a   1.000
_cell.length_b   1.000
_cell.length_c   1.000
_cell.angle_alpha   90.00
_cell.angle_beta   90.00
_cell.angle_gamma   90.00
#
_symmetry.space_group_name_H-M   'P 1'
#
loop_
_entity.id
_entity.type
_entity.pdbx_description
1 polymer ?
#
loop_
_entity_poly.entity_id
_entity_poly.type
_entity_poly.pdbx_seq_one_letter_code
_entity_poly.pdbx_strand_id
1 'polypeptide(L)'
;MQNKLKELYMQSSKHSNYQILPSALKPLIDDSDMEVRSRYEKERLEYICANVELRDKTVLDIGGNIGFFTFEAITQGAGSADYYEGNTVHAEFAETAAGLLGLSDRITVHPEYYLFNDISAKYDVVFLLNVVHHFGDDFGQAGSIENAKQEMLRCINHMSYVSDMMVFQMGFNHCGDRYRCLWEKGTKSEMEEYLEKGTAEHWDIIKTGIAIKKENGIVYEDMNEENNVRIDSLGEFLNRPIFIMKSKH
;
A
#
# COMPACT_ATOMS: atom_id res chain seq x y z
N MET A 1 2.06 21.10 18.21
CA MET A 1 2.24 20.08 17.15
C MET A 1 1.38 18.83 17.38
N GLN A 2 1.40 18.21 18.57
CA GLN A 2 0.57 17.00 18.86
C GLN A 2 -0.94 17.22 18.62
N ASN A 3 -1.52 18.34 19.09
CA ASN A 3 -2.92 18.68 18.82
C ASN A 3 -3.21 18.84 17.32
N LYS A 4 -2.26 19.43 16.58
CA LYS A 4 -2.38 19.55 15.11
C LYS A 4 -2.42 18.17 14.42
N LEU A 5 -1.58 17.21 14.83
CA LEU A 5 -1.61 15.86 14.29
C LEU A 5 -2.95 15.17 14.53
N LYS A 6 -3.51 15.31 15.75
CA LYS A 6 -4.83 14.77 16.06
C LYS A 6 -5.92 15.43 15.22
N GLU A 7 -5.88 16.74 15.05
CA GLU A 7 -6.82 17.48 14.20
C GLU A 7 -6.74 17.01 12.74
N LEU A 8 -5.52 16.88 12.19
CA LEU A 8 -5.32 16.39 10.81
C LEU A 8 -5.82 14.95 10.65
N TYR A 9 -5.52 14.07 11.62
CA TYR A 9 -6.00 12.68 11.59
C TYR A 9 -7.52 12.59 11.61
N MET A 10 -8.19 13.46 12.40
CA MET A 10 -9.65 13.48 12.57
C MET A 10 -10.39 14.19 11.43
N GLN A 11 -9.70 14.86 10.50
CA GLN A 11 -10.35 15.51 9.38
C GLN A 11 -11.04 14.48 8.48
N SER A 12 -12.33 14.73 8.19
CA SER A 12 -13.11 13.84 7.34
C SER A 12 -12.71 13.98 5.88
N SER A 13 -12.38 12.88 5.23
CA SER A 13 -12.17 12.76 3.79
C SER A 13 -12.62 11.39 3.30
N LYS A 14 -12.61 11.16 1.97
CA LYS A 14 -12.94 9.86 1.36
C LYS A 14 -12.13 8.70 1.95
N HIS A 15 -10.89 8.96 2.37
CA HIS A 15 -9.93 7.98 2.86
C HIS A 15 -9.47 8.22 4.31
N SER A 16 -10.25 8.99 5.09
CA SER A 16 -9.91 9.27 6.49
C SER A 16 -10.01 8.02 7.37
N ASN A 17 -9.16 7.98 8.39
CA ASN A 17 -9.18 7.00 9.47
C ASN A 17 -9.07 5.53 9.01
N TYR A 18 -8.42 5.30 7.84
CA TYR A 18 -8.23 3.96 7.28
C TYR A 18 -6.92 3.30 7.68
N GLN A 19 -6.06 4.01 8.40
CA GLN A 19 -4.83 3.46 8.95
C GLN A 19 -4.76 3.75 10.45
N ILE A 20 -4.19 2.82 11.19
CA ILE A 20 -3.82 3.04 12.59
C ILE A 20 -2.61 3.97 12.66
N LEU A 21 -2.44 4.64 13.79
CA LEU A 21 -1.25 5.46 14.02
C LEU A 21 0.03 4.60 13.96
N PRO A 22 1.10 5.09 13.29
CA PRO A 22 2.44 4.50 13.37
C PRO A 22 2.90 4.33 14.82
N SER A 23 3.66 3.27 15.08
CA SER A 23 4.11 2.93 16.44
C SER A 23 4.89 4.06 17.12
N ALA A 24 5.72 4.78 16.37
CA ALA A 24 6.50 5.92 16.85
C ALA A 24 5.64 7.12 17.30
N LEU A 25 4.40 7.26 16.81
CA LEU A 25 3.49 8.35 17.17
C LEU A 25 2.61 8.04 18.37
N LYS A 26 2.39 6.77 18.70
CA LYS A 26 1.51 6.35 19.82
C LYS A 26 1.87 6.97 21.17
N PRO A 27 3.15 7.12 21.55
CA PRO A 27 3.51 7.79 22.81
C PRO A 27 3.24 9.28 22.81
N LEU A 28 3.03 9.88 21.62
CA LEU A 28 2.94 11.32 21.42
C LEU A 28 1.51 11.80 21.21
N ILE A 29 0.59 10.90 20.84
CA ILE A 29 -0.79 11.22 20.51
C ILE A 29 -1.71 10.31 21.34
N ASP A 30 -2.56 10.93 22.17
CA ASP A 30 -3.65 10.20 22.81
C ASP A 30 -4.73 9.88 21.77
N ASP A 31 -4.86 8.60 21.42
CA ASP A 31 -5.79 8.05 20.44
C ASP A 31 -7.05 7.43 21.07
N SER A 32 -7.24 7.59 22.39
CA SER A 32 -8.31 6.95 23.16
C SER A 32 -9.73 7.33 22.72
N ASP A 33 -9.88 8.51 22.11
CA ASP A 33 -11.13 9.04 21.57
C ASP A 33 -11.18 9.06 20.02
N MET A 34 -10.20 8.44 19.36
CA MET A 34 -10.11 8.40 17.91
C MET A 34 -10.77 7.13 17.35
N GLU A 35 -11.75 7.31 16.46
CA GLU A 35 -12.31 6.19 15.71
C GLU A 35 -11.37 5.80 14.57
N VAL A 36 -10.80 4.61 14.63
CA VAL A 36 -9.89 4.07 13.61
C VAL A 36 -10.50 2.85 12.95
N ARG A 37 -10.52 2.85 11.63
CA ARG A 37 -10.93 1.70 10.81
C ARG A 37 -9.70 0.99 10.29
N SER A 38 -9.05 0.22 11.15
CA SER A 38 -7.87 -0.55 10.74
C SER A 38 -8.12 -1.38 9.49
N ARG A 39 -7.10 -1.39 8.62
CA ARG A 39 -7.00 -2.25 7.44
C ARG A 39 -5.94 -3.33 7.65
N TYR A 40 -5.80 -3.78 8.91
CA TYR A 40 -4.85 -4.84 9.28
C TYR A 40 -3.40 -4.46 8.93
N GLU A 41 -3.04 -3.20 9.21
CA GLU A 41 -1.73 -2.65 8.87
C GLU A 41 -0.61 -3.42 9.56
N LYS A 42 -0.80 -3.80 10.83
CA LYS A 42 0.20 -4.55 11.59
C LYS A 42 0.43 -5.95 11.00
N GLU A 43 -0.66 -6.67 10.75
CA GLU A 43 -0.62 -8.02 10.21
C GLU A 43 -0.01 -8.05 8.80
N ARG A 44 -0.29 -7.02 8.01
CA ARG A 44 0.36 -6.82 6.70
C ARG A 44 1.85 -6.52 6.87
N LEU A 45 2.20 -5.61 7.78
CA LEU A 45 3.60 -5.25 8.05
C LEU A 45 4.40 -6.45 8.55
N GLU A 46 3.85 -7.26 9.46
CA GLU A 46 4.49 -8.48 9.96
C GLU A 46 4.85 -9.43 8.81
N TYR A 47 3.92 -9.66 7.88
CA TYR A 47 4.18 -10.46 6.69
C TYR A 47 5.22 -9.82 5.78
N ILE A 48 5.15 -8.52 5.55
CA ILE A 48 6.12 -7.77 4.73
C ILE A 48 7.52 -7.90 5.33
N CYS A 49 7.70 -7.60 6.61
CA CYS A 49 9.00 -7.66 7.28
C CYS A 49 9.58 -9.08 7.39
N ALA A 50 8.73 -10.11 7.38
CA ALA A 50 9.18 -11.50 7.34
C ALA A 50 9.77 -11.91 5.97
N ASN A 51 9.46 -11.16 4.90
CA ASN A 51 9.80 -11.51 3.51
C ASN A 51 10.61 -10.45 2.76
N VAL A 52 10.71 -9.22 3.29
CA VAL A 52 11.43 -8.10 2.69
C VAL A 52 12.35 -7.47 3.73
N GLU A 53 13.65 -7.43 3.43
CA GLU A 53 14.63 -6.72 4.27
C GLU A 53 14.50 -5.21 4.03
N LEU A 54 14.26 -4.47 5.12
CA LEU A 54 14.12 -3.01 5.09
C LEU A 54 15.33 -2.26 5.65
N ARG A 55 16.21 -2.94 6.41
CA ARG A 55 17.35 -2.28 7.05
C ARG A 55 18.29 -1.67 6.01
N ASP A 56 18.63 -0.40 6.23
CA ASP A 56 19.50 0.42 5.36
C ASP A 56 18.98 0.60 3.92
N LYS A 57 17.69 0.28 3.67
CA LYS A 57 17.05 0.38 2.36
C LYS A 57 16.45 1.75 2.12
N THR A 58 16.42 2.14 0.83
CA THR A 58 15.64 3.27 0.34
C THR A 58 14.24 2.80 -0.02
N VAL A 59 13.22 3.47 0.50
CA VAL A 59 11.81 3.08 0.33
C VAL A 59 11.06 4.15 -0.45
N LEU A 60 10.20 3.73 -1.38
CA LEU A 60 9.19 4.59 -2.00
C LEU A 60 7.80 4.10 -1.56
N ASP A 61 7.02 4.94 -0.91
CA ASP A 61 5.63 4.65 -0.50
C ASP A 61 4.66 5.50 -1.33
N ILE A 62 3.88 4.85 -2.19
CA ILE A 62 2.97 5.51 -3.13
C ILE A 62 1.53 5.39 -2.61
N GLY A 63 0.88 6.54 -2.36
CA GLY A 63 -0.46 6.61 -1.78
C GLY A 63 -0.46 6.14 -0.32
N GLY A 64 0.55 6.58 0.44
CA GLY A 64 0.82 6.07 1.79
C GLY A 64 -0.22 6.46 2.85
N ASN A 65 -1.27 7.23 2.53
CA ASN A 65 -2.30 7.73 3.46
C ASN A 65 -1.66 8.54 4.60
N ILE A 66 -1.85 8.21 5.88
CA ILE A 66 -1.17 8.88 7.00
C ILE A 66 0.29 8.41 7.20
N GLY A 67 0.82 7.59 6.29
CA GLY A 67 2.23 7.17 6.29
C GLY A 67 2.55 6.00 7.20
N PHE A 68 1.59 5.15 7.58
CA PHE A 68 1.85 4.01 8.47
C PHE A 68 3.05 3.18 7.99
N PHE A 69 3.05 2.72 6.74
CA PHE A 69 4.13 1.88 6.22
C PHE A 69 5.45 2.63 6.09
N THR A 70 5.42 3.91 5.71
CA THR A 70 6.60 4.78 5.68
C THR A 70 7.28 4.87 7.05
N PHE A 71 6.53 5.24 8.10
CA PHE A 71 7.09 5.39 9.45
C PHE A 71 7.53 4.05 10.04
N GLU A 72 6.78 2.98 9.80
CA GLU A 72 7.17 1.64 10.26
C GLU A 72 8.42 1.14 9.52
N ALA A 73 8.57 1.40 8.21
CA ALA A 73 9.80 1.08 7.48
C ALA A 73 11.02 1.77 8.11
N ILE A 74 10.92 3.05 8.44
CA ILE A 74 11.98 3.77 9.16
C ILE A 74 12.25 3.15 10.54
N THR A 75 11.20 2.74 11.26
CA THR A 75 11.32 2.06 12.55
C THR A 75 12.00 0.69 12.42
N GLN A 76 11.77 -0.02 11.32
CA GLN A 76 12.46 -1.28 10.98
C GLN A 76 13.88 -1.08 10.45
N GLY A 77 14.36 0.15 10.36
CA GLY A 77 15.75 0.48 10.02
C GLY A 77 15.98 0.91 8.58
N ALA A 78 14.94 1.17 7.78
CA ALA A 78 15.12 1.75 6.45
C ALA A 78 15.94 3.04 6.52
N GLY A 79 16.84 3.25 5.57
CA GLY A 79 17.74 4.41 5.54
C GLY A 79 16.98 5.70 5.28
N SER A 80 16.13 5.71 4.26
CA SER A 80 15.27 6.85 3.90
C SER A 80 13.98 6.37 3.23
N ALA A 81 13.01 7.27 3.15
CA ALA A 81 11.77 7.05 2.43
C ALA A 81 11.33 8.30 1.67
N ASP A 82 10.93 8.11 0.41
CA ASP A 82 10.11 9.06 -0.34
C ASP A 82 8.65 8.63 -0.24
N TYR A 83 7.80 9.53 0.18
CA TYR A 83 6.39 9.30 0.42
C TYR A 83 5.55 10.22 -0.46
N TYR A 84 4.67 9.61 -1.29
CA TYR A 84 3.75 10.32 -2.17
C TYR A 84 2.31 10.15 -1.71
N GLU A 85 1.58 11.26 -1.57
CA GLU A 85 0.17 11.24 -1.19
C GLU A 85 -0.59 12.42 -1.81
N GLY A 86 -1.59 12.13 -2.65
CA GLY A 86 -2.38 13.15 -3.33
C GLY A 86 -3.37 13.88 -2.41
N ASN A 87 -3.74 13.29 -1.28
CA ASN A 87 -4.55 13.97 -0.27
C ASN A 87 -3.67 14.88 0.59
N THR A 88 -3.84 16.19 0.42
CA THR A 88 -3.01 17.21 1.09
C THR A 88 -3.09 17.15 2.61
N VAL A 89 -4.21 16.71 3.20
CA VAL A 89 -4.37 16.58 4.66
C VAL A 89 -3.52 15.42 5.19
N HIS A 90 -3.51 14.29 4.48
CA HIS A 90 -2.68 13.14 4.84
C HIS A 90 -1.19 13.46 4.64
N ALA A 91 -0.84 14.15 3.56
CA ALA A 91 0.53 14.59 3.33
C ALA A 91 1.00 15.58 4.42
N GLU A 92 0.17 16.55 4.82
CA GLU A 92 0.46 17.47 5.92
C GLU A 92 0.58 16.73 7.27
N PHE A 93 -0.22 15.68 7.49
CA PHE A 93 -0.07 14.81 8.66
C PHE A 93 1.31 14.16 8.66
N ALA A 94 1.70 13.51 7.55
CA ALA A 94 2.98 12.82 7.45
C ALA A 94 4.17 13.78 7.61
N GLU A 95 4.14 14.97 6.99
CA GLU A 95 5.17 15.99 7.13
C GLU A 95 5.28 16.49 8.59
N THR A 96 4.13 16.78 9.23
CA THR A 96 4.09 17.23 10.63
C THR A 96 4.61 16.13 11.56
N ALA A 97 4.26 14.87 11.31
CA ALA A 97 4.72 13.71 12.06
C ALA A 97 6.24 13.50 11.92
N ALA A 98 6.76 13.58 10.68
CA ALA A 98 8.19 13.47 10.42
C ALA A 98 8.98 14.57 11.17
N GLY A 99 8.49 15.80 11.13
CA GLY A 99 9.10 16.92 11.89
C GLY A 99 9.07 16.70 13.40
N LEU A 100 7.95 16.23 13.97
CA LEU A 100 7.82 15.94 15.41
C LEU A 100 8.75 14.82 15.88
N LEU A 101 8.96 13.81 15.03
CA LEU A 101 9.82 12.66 15.32
C LEU A 101 11.31 12.92 14.99
N GLY A 102 11.66 14.09 14.42
CA GLY A 102 13.02 14.40 13.97
C GLY A 102 13.47 13.55 12.78
N LEU A 103 12.54 13.18 11.91
CA LEU A 103 12.78 12.31 10.74
C LEU A 103 12.75 13.05 9.40
N SER A 104 12.68 14.39 9.40
CA SER A 104 12.60 15.20 8.16
C SER A 104 13.80 15.03 7.22
N ASP A 105 14.96 14.61 7.73
CA ASP A 105 16.15 14.31 6.91
C ASP A 105 16.11 12.89 6.30
N ARG A 106 15.14 12.05 6.73
CA ARG A 106 15.00 10.66 6.29
C ARG A 106 13.70 10.38 5.55
N ILE A 107 12.68 11.21 5.72
CA ILE A 107 11.39 11.09 5.05
C ILE A 107 11.16 12.35 4.22
N THR A 108 11.12 12.20 2.90
CA THR A 108 10.74 13.27 1.96
C THR A 108 9.26 13.13 1.63
N VAL A 109 8.46 14.14 1.95
CA VAL A 109 7.01 14.15 1.67
C VAL A 109 6.74 14.88 0.37
N HIS A 110 6.07 14.19 -0.56
CA HIS A 110 5.58 14.74 -1.82
C HIS A 110 4.04 14.81 -1.76
N PRO A 111 3.45 16.01 -1.56
CA PRO A 111 2.00 16.20 -1.43
C PRO A 111 1.32 16.17 -2.80
N GLU A 112 1.52 15.11 -3.56
CA GLU A 112 1.04 14.95 -4.95
C GLU A 112 0.88 13.48 -5.32
N TYR A 113 0.16 13.21 -6.41
CA TYR A 113 0.05 11.86 -6.98
C TYR A 113 1.34 11.46 -7.69
N TYR A 114 1.78 10.23 -7.49
CA TYR A 114 2.89 9.65 -8.26
C TYR A 114 2.43 9.34 -9.69
N LEU A 115 3.15 9.85 -10.70
CA LEU A 115 2.66 9.83 -12.09
C LEU A 115 3.09 8.62 -12.92
N PHE A 116 3.93 7.71 -12.39
CA PHE A 116 4.43 6.51 -13.09
C PHE A 116 5.05 6.80 -14.48
N ASN A 117 5.87 7.85 -14.58
CA ASN A 117 6.49 8.29 -15.84
C ASN A 117 7.95 8.70 -15.71
N ASP A 118 8.53 8.69 -14.50
CA ASP A 118 9.91 9.01 -14.24
C ASP A 118 10.68 7.78 -13.72
N ILE A 119 11.87 7.53 -14.28
CA ILE A 119 12.78 6.45 -13.90
C ILE A 119 14.15 6.99 -13.42
N SER A 120 14.24 8.29 -13.13
CA SER A 120 15.50 8.94 -12.71
C SER A 120 15.93 8.53 -11.30
N ALA A 121 14.97 8.22 -10.41
CA ALA A 121 15.25 7.72 -9.07
C ALA A 121 15.16 6.19 -9.02
N LYS A 122 16.01 5.58 -8.19
CA LYS A 122 16.01 4.15 -7.90
C LYS A 122 15.83 3.94 -6.41
N TYR A 123 14.98 2.96 -6.06
CA TYR A 123 14.68 2.56 -4.69
C TYR A 123 14.95 1.07 -4.49
N ASP A 124 15.34 0.68 -3.30
CA ASP A 124 15.45 -0.74 -2.98
C ASP A 124 14.07 -1.41 -2.88
N VAL A 125 13.09 -0.70 -2.27
CA VAL A 125 11.74 -1.25 -2.02
C VAL A 125 10.67 -0.22 -2.34
N VAL A 126 9.63 -0.64 -3.04
CA VAL A 126 8.41 0.15 -3.26
C VAL A 126 7.23 -0.47 -2.54
N PHE A 127 6.46 0.33 -1.81
CA PHE A 127 5.12 0.01 -1.33
C PHE A 127 4.09 0.61 -2.29
N LEU A 128 3.34 -0.25 -2.97
CA LEU A 128 2.26 0.12 -3.88
C LEU A 128 0.98 -0.60 -3.42
N LEU A 129 0.41 -0.08 -2.31
CA LEU A 129 -0.62 -0.77 -1.56
C LEU A 129 -1.99 -0.13 -1.75
N ASN A 130 -2.85 -0.81 -2.52
CA ASN A 130 -4.24 -0.40 -2.76
C ASN A 130 -4.40 0.93 -3.53
N VAL A 131 -3.52 1.23 -4.45
CA VAL A 131 -3.50 2.47 -5.24
C VAL A 131 -4.03 2.26 -6.66
N VAL A 132 -3.45 1.32 -7.41
CA VAL A 132 -3.65 1.26 -8.87
C VAL A 132 -5.09 1.01 -9.31
N HIS A 133 -5.92 0.37 -8.50
CA HIS A 133 -7.33 0.14 -8.83
C HIS A 133 -8.19 1.42 -8.76
N HIS A 134 -7.62 2.54 -8.28
CA HIS A 134 -8.19 3.88 -8.34
C HIS A 134 -7.81 4.66 -9.62
N PHE A 135 -7.11 4.01 -10.56
CA PHE A 135 -6.77 4.65 -11.85
C PHE A 135 -8.05 5.06 -12.58
N GLY A 136 -8.13 6.34 -12.97
CA GLY A 136 -9.30 6.94 -13.61
C GLY A 136 -10.31 7.58 -12.64
N ASP A 137 -10.04 7.59 -11.33
CA ASP A 137 -10.80 8.29 -10.28
C ASP A 137 -9.88 9.28 -9.54
N ASP A 138 -8.97 8.76 -8.73
CA ASP A 138 -8.05 9.61 -7.95
C ASP A 138 -6.90 10.13 -8.83
N PHE A 139 -6.46 9.37 -9.83
CA PHE A 139 -5.41 9.76 -10.78
C PHE A 139 -5.59 9.09 -12.15
N GLY A 140 -5.00 9.69 -13.20
CA GLY A 140 -5.10 9.19 -14.57
C GLY A 140 -6.49 9.37 -15.20
N GLN A 141 -6.70 8.71 -16.34
CA GLN A 141 -7.98 8.69 -17.05
C GLN A 141 -8.24 7.30 -17.63
N ALA A 142 -9.43 6.75 -17.45
CA ALA A 142 -9.83 5.47 -18.03
C ALA A 142 -11.23 5.56 -18.65
N GLY A 143 -11.33 5.26 -19.94
CA GLY A 143 -12.61 5.23 -20.67
C GLY A 143 -13.42 3.97 -20.45
N SER A 144 -12.78 2.88 -19.99
CA SER A 144 -13.40 1.59 -19.71
C SER A 144 -12.61 0.80 -18.65
N ILE A 145 -13.21 -0.27 -18.09
CA ILE A 145 -12.51 -1.17 -17.16
C ILE A 145 -11.30 -1.84 -17.83
N GLU A 146 -11.42 -2.24 -19.09
CA GLU A 146 -10.31 -2.87 -19.81
C GLU A 146 -9.14 -1.90 -20.02
N ASN A 147 -9.41 -0.65 -20.38
CA ASN A 147 -8.39 0.39 -20.45
C ASN A 147 -7.75 0.63 -19.05
N ALA A 148 -8.55 0.67 -17.98
CA ALA A 148 -8.05 0.82 -16.64
C ALA A 148 -7.10 -0.34 -16.26
N LYS A 149 -7.45 -1.60 -16.58
CA LYS A 149 -6.60 -2.78 -16.33
C LYS A 149 -5.26 -2.67 -17.08
N GLN A 150 -5.29 -2.23 -18.35
CA GLN A 150 -4.04 -2.02 -19.12
C GLN A 150 -3.16 -0.95 -18.49
N GLU A 151 -3.73 0.18 -18.07
CA GLU A 151 -2.99 1.24 -17.41
C GLU A 151 -2.48 0.84 -16.02
N MET A 152 -3.24 0.04 -15.27
CA MET A 152 -2.77 -0.55 -14.01
C MET A 152 -1.52 -1.40 -14.24
N LEU A 153 -1.51 -2.28 -15.26
CA LEU A 153 -0.31 -3.05 -15.62
C LEU A 153 0.85 -2.15 -16.05
N ARG A 154 0.57 -1.09 -16.82
CA ARG A 154 1.61 -0.13 -17.19
C ARG A 154 2.24 0.51 -15.95
N CYS A 155 1.42 0.94 -14.98
CA CYS A 155 1.92 1.50 -13.72
C CYS A 155 2.76 0.47 -12.92
N ILE A 156 2.26 -0.76 -12.79
CA ILE A 156 2.96 -1.84 -12.09
C ILE A 156 4.30 -2.14 -12.78
N ASN A 157 4.31 -2.29 -14.10
CA ASN A 157 5.51 -2.62 -14.87
C ASN A 157 6.52 -1.47 -14.89
N HIS A 158 6.05 -0.21 -14.89
CA HIS A 158 6.93 0.94 -14.73
C HIS A 158 7.81 0.84 -13.46
N MET A 159 7.23 0.36 -12.36
CA MET A 159 7.96 0.26 -11.09
C MET A 159 9.15 -0.69 -11.13
N SER A 160 9.21 -1.63 -12.08
CA SER A 160 10.36 -2.53 -12.24
C SER A 160 11.65 -1.81 -12.68
N TYR A 161 11.51 -0.66 -13.32
CA TYR A 161 12.64 0.20 -13.67
C TYR A 161 13.06 1.15 -12.55
N VAL A 162 12.19 1.30 -11.53
CA VAL A 162 12.33 2.25 -10.42
C VAL A 162 12.78 1.56 -9.14
N SER A 163 12.53 0.25 -8.99
CA SER A 163 12.86 -0.45 -7.75
C SER A 163 13.29 -1.90 -7.95
N ASP A 164 14.10 -2.41 -7.00
CA ASP A 164 14.53 -3.80 -6.97
C ASP A 164 13.42 -4.73 -6.48
N MET A 165 12.65 -4.27 -5.48
CA MET A 165 11.55 -5.02 -4.86
C MET A 165 10.29 -4.17 -4.81
N MET A 166 9.13 -4.79 -5.00
CA MET A 166 7.84 -4.16 -4.77
C MET A 166 6.95 -5.01 -3.88
N VAL A 167 6.35 -4.38 -2.87
CA VAL A 167 5.24 -4.93 -2.11
C VAL A 167 3.97 -4.36 -2.71
N PHE A 168 3.18 -5.23 -3.31
CA PHE A 168 2.01 -4.84 -4.10
C PHE A 168 0.72 -5.41 -3.53
N GLN A 169 -0.34 -4.60 -3.50
CA GLN A 169 -1.69 -5.02 -3.18
C GLN A 169 -2.71 -4.18 -3.95
N MET A 170 -3.77 -4.80 -4.48
CA MET A 170 -4.86 -4.08 -5.15
C MET A 170 -6.23 -4.65 -4.80
N GLY A 171 -7.28 -3.86 -5.04
CA GLY A 171 -8.67 -4.26 -4.85
C GLY A 171 -9.24 -5.02 -6.06
N PHE A 172 -10.36 -5.72 -5.83
CA PHE A 172 -11.10 -6.44 -6.87
C PHE A 172 -12.03 -5.56 -7.69
N ASN A 173 -12.24 -4.32 -7.24
CA ASN A 173 -13.21 -3.41 -7.80
C ASN A 173 -12.52 -2.14 -8.29
N HIS A 174 -12.85 -1.68 -9.48
CA HIS A 174 -12.36 -0.43 -10.04
C HIS A 174 -12.90 0.76 -9.24
N CYS A 175 -12.00 1.66 -8.84
CA CYS A 175 -12.30 2.85 -8.02
C CYS A 175 -13.00 2.53 -6.68
N GLY A 176 -12.84 1.30 -6.16
CA GLY A 176 -13.52 0.85 -4.94
C GLY A 176 -15.04 0.68 -5.10
N ASP A 177 -15.57 0.79 -6.30
CA ASP A 177 -17.00 0.62 -6.58
C ASP A 177 -17.35 -0.86 -6.73
N ARG A 178 -18.14 -1.40 -5.77
CA ARG A 178 -18.55 -2.81 -5.75
C ARG A 178 -19.32 -3.27 -7.01
N TYR A 179 -19.85 -2.34 -7.81
CA TYR A 179 -20.56 -2.64 -9.07
C TYR A 179 -19.65 -2.61 -10.29
N ARG A 180 -18.39 -2.23 -10.12
CA ARG A 180 -17.39 -2.16 -11.18
C ARG A 180 -16.27 -3.18 -10.95
N CYS A 181 -16.63 -4.46 -10.97
CA CYS A 181 -15.69 -5.56 -10.78
C CYS A 181 -14.63 -5.57 -11.88
N LEU A 182 -13.35 -5.76 -11.49
CA LEU A 182 -12.23 -5.90 -12.43
C LEU A 182 -12.23 -7.28 -13.10
N TRP A 183 -12.79 -8.27 -12.45
CA TRP A 183 -12.88 -9.66 -12.94
C TRP A 183 -14.29 -10.20 -12.78
N GLU A 184 -14.65 -11.20 -13.60
CA GLU A 184 -16.00 -11.74 -13.67
C GLU A 184 -16.44 -12.39 -12.35
N LYS A 185 -15.56 -13.19 -11.74
CA LYS A 185 -15.86 -13.90 -10.48
C LYS A 185 -15.30 -13.20 -9.25
N GLY A 186 -14.37 -12.26 -9.44
CA GLY A 186 -13.70 -11.54 -8.35
C GLY A 186 -12.90 -12.47 -7.42
N THR A 187 -12.25 -13.48 -7.98
CA THR A 187 -11.46 -14.46 -7.24
C THR A 187 -10.00 -14.03 -7.13
N LYS A 188 -9.29 -14.56 -6.12
CA LYS A 188 -7.85 -14.37 -5.97
C LYS A 188 -7.10 -14.94 -7.18
N SER A 189 -7.52 -16.08 -7.70
CA SER A 189 -6.90 -16.73 -8.88
C SER A 189 -7.02 -15.88 -10.14
N GLU A 190 -8.14 -15.18 -10.38
CA GLU A 190 -8.25 -14.24 -11.51
C GLU A 190 -7.29 -13.06 -11.39
N MET A 191 -7.12 -12.52 -10.18
CA MET A 191 -6.14 -11.45 -9.91
C MET A 191 -4.71 -11.95 -10.11
N GLU A 192 -4.39 -13.14 -9.59
CA GLU A 192 -3.08 -13.77 -9.72
C GLU A 192 -2.74 -14.00 -11.19
N GLU A 193 -3.63 -14.65 -11.95
CA GLU A 193 -3.45 -14.90 -13.39
C GLU A 193 -3.24 -13.59 -14.19
N TYR A 194 -3.99 -12.56 -13.86
CA TYR A 194 -3.83 -11.24 -14.48
C TYR A 194 -2.45 -10.63 -14.20
N LEU A 195 -1.98 -10.70 -12.96
CA LEU A 195 -0.66 -10.19 -12.60
C LEU A 195 0.46 -11.03 -13.19
N GLU A 196 0.41 -12.36 -13.04
CA GLU A 196 1.41 -13.26 -13.61
C GLU A 196 1.61 -13.04 -15.11
N LYS A 197 0.50 -12.99 -15.87
CA LYS A 197 0.57 -12.75 -17.33
C LYS A 197 1.01 -11.33 -17.67
N GLY A 198 0.47 -10.34 -16.97
CA GLY A 198 0.68 -8.93 -17.30
C GLY A 198 2.02 -8.38 -16.85
N THR A 199 2.70 -9.03 -15.92
CA THR A 199 3.98 -8.56 -15.35
C THR A 199 5.17 -9.48 -15.64
N ALA A 200 4.97 -10.61 -16.32
CA ALA A 200 5.97 -11.66 -16.53
C ALA A 200 7.31 -11.19 -17.11
N GLU A 201 7.31 -10.17 -17.96
CA GLU A 201 8.55 -9.63 -18.57
C GLU A 201 9.31 -8.68 -17.62
N HIS A 202 8.65 -8.19 -16.57
CA HIS A 202 9.15 -7.14 -15.69
C HIS A 202 9.43 -7.62 -14.26
N TRP A 203 8.64 -8.59 -13.79
CA TRP A 203 8.64 -9.01 -12.40
C TRP A 203 8.67 -10.52 -12.23
N ASP A 204 9.37 -10.98 -11.20
CA ASP A 204 9.17 -12.28 -10.59
C ASP A 204 8.32 -12.12 -9.32
N ILE A 205 7.13 -12.70 -9.29
CA ILE A 205 6.32 -12.80 -8.07
C ILE A 205 6.95 -13.89 -7.19
N ILE A 206 7.66 -13.48 -6.13
CA ILE A 206 8.44 -14.42 -5.30
C ILE A 206 7.66 -14.92 -4.09
N LYS A 207 6.64 -14.18 -3.66
CA LYS A 207 5.74 -14.53 -2.55
C LYS A 207 4.37 -13.91 -2.77
N THR A 208 3.34 -14.64 -2.32
CA THR A 208 1.97 -14.15 -2.26
C THR A 208 1.41 -14.41 -0.87
N GLY A 209 1.08 -13.35 -0.13
CA GLY A 209 0.51 -13.41 1.21
C GLY A 209 -1.00 -13.39 1.20
N ILE A 210 -1.61 -14.34 1.88
CA ILE A 210 -3.07 -14.49 2.03
C ILE A 210 -3.47 -14.27 3.48
N ALA A 211 -4.46 -13.41 3.71
CA ALA A 211 -5.03 -13.21 5.04
C ALA A 211 -5.86 -14.43 5.47
N ILE A 212 -5.56 -14.94 6.66
CA ILE A 212 -6.22 -16.09 7.26
C ILE A 212 -6.75 -15.70 8.63
N LYS A 213 -7.98 -16.09 8.92
CA LYS A 213 -8.57 -15.93 10.25
C LYS A 213 -8.15 -17.11 11.13
N LYS A 214 -7.42 -16.80 12.19
CA LYS A 214 -7.07 -17.73 13.27
C LYS A 214 -7.90 -17.42 14.53
N GLU A 215 -7.76 -18.23 15.57
CA GLU A 215 -8.43 -18.01 16.87
C GLU A 215 -8.09 -16.63 17.48
N ASN A 216 -6.84 -16.19 17.33
CA ASN A 216 -6.31 -14.95 17.91
C ASN A 216 -6.36 -13.73 16.97
N GLY A 217 -7.01 -13.81 15.80
CA GLY A 217 -7.12 -12.71 14.85
C GLY A 217 -6.75 -13.08 13.41
N ILE A 218 -6.34 -12.07 12.66
CA ILE A 218 -5.90 -12.23 11.27
C ILE A 218 -4.39 -12.38 11.25
N VAL A 219 -3.90 -13.30 10.41
CA VAL A 219 -2.48 -13.43 10.04
C VAL A 219 -2.35 -13.54 8.53
N TYR A 220 -1.20 -13.16 7.98
CA TYR A 220 -0.89 -13.42 6.57
C TYR A 220 0.06 -14.60 6.47
N GLU A 221 -0.26 -15.56 5.62
CA GLU A 221 0.56 -16.75 5.33
C GLU A 221 0.84 -16.85 3.84
N ASP A 222 1.89 -17.56 3.46
CA ASP A 222 2.18 -17.82 2.05
C ASP A 222 1.00 -18.56 1.39
N MET A 223 0.70 -18.16 0.17
CA MET A 223 -0.36 -18.76 -0.64
C MET A 223 -0.09 -20.25 -0.89
N ASN A 224 -1.16 -21.04 -0.82
CA ASN A 224 -1.20 -22.45 -1.17
C ASN A 224 -2.59 -22.80 -1.75
N GLU A 225 -2.77 -24.05 -2.20
CA GLU A 225 -4.04 -24.51 -2.80
C GLU A 225 -5.24 -24.38 -1.86
N GLU A 226 -5.03 -24.50 -0.53
CA GLU A 226 -6.12 -24.48 0.45
C GLU A 226 -6.57 -23.05 0.76
N ASN A 227 -5.66 -22.07 0.80
CA ASN A 227 -5.96 -20.69 1.21
C ASN A 227 -6.20 -19.72 0.04
N ASN A 228 -5.92 -20.13 -1.21
CA ASN A 228 -6.20 -19.33 -2.41
C ASN A 228 -7.68 -19.35 -2.81
N VAL A 229 -8.56 -19.34 -1.82
CA VAL A 229 -10.01 -19.32 -2.01
C VAL A 229 -10.55 -18.00 -1.45
N ARG A 230 -11.49 -17.38 -2.19
CA ARG A 230 -12.20 -16.20 -1.69
C ARG A 230 -13.13 -16.60 -0.54
N ILE A 231 -13.01 -15.90 0.58
CA ILE A 231 -13.83 -16.09 1.78
C ILE A 231 -14.64 -14.82 2.02
N ASP A 232 -15.91 -14.80 1.59
CA ASP A 232 -16.74 -13.59 1.63
C ASP A 232 -16.98 -13.06 3.05
N SER A 233 -16.98 -13.94 4.06
CA SER A 233 -17.13 -13.55 5.47
C SER A 233 -15.96 -12.71 6.01
N LEU A 234 -14.80 -12.71 5.34
CA LEU A 234 -13.66 -11.84 5.68
C LEU A 234 -13.82 -10.43 5.10
N GLY A 235 -14.77 -10.22 4.20
CA GLY A 235 -14.93 -8.98 3.47
C GLY A 235 -13.93 -8.85 2.30
N GLU A 236 -14.14 -7.85 1.47
CA GLU A 236 -13.36 -7.66 0.24
C GLU A 236 -11.88 -7.36 0.54
N PHE A 237 -11.60 -6.55 1.54
CA PHE A 237 -10.24 -6.10 1.84
C PHE A 237 -9.30 -7.26 2.24
N LEU A 238 -9.74 -8.16 3.14
CA LEU A 238 -8.93 -9.31 3.56
C LEU A 238 -8.82 -10.41 2.51
N ASN A 239 -9.62 -10.33 1.44
CA ASN A 239 -9.43 -11.22 0.28
C ASN A 239 -8.35 -10.72 -0.68
N ARG A 240 -7.81 -9.51 -0.52
CA ARG A 240 -6.74 -8.96 -1.37
C ARG A 240 -5.40 -9.60 -1.02
N PRO A 241 -4.78 -10.38 -1.92
CA PRO A 241 -3.44 -10.89 -1.70
C PRO A 241 -2.41 -9.76 -1.59
N ILE A 242 -1.32 -10.02 -0.87
CA ILE A 242 -0.10 -9.20 -0.89
C ILE A 242 0.92 -9.91 -1.77
N PHE A 243 1.39 -9.25 -2.81
CA PHE A 243 2.42 -9.78 -3.70
C PHE A 243 3.77 -9.15 -3.35
N ILE A 244 4.79 -9.98 -3.17
CA ILE A 244 6.18 -9.55 -3.08
C ILE A 244 6.84 -9.89 -4.39
N MET A 245 7.29 -8.86 -5.10
CA MET A 245 7.74 -8.93 -6.47
C MET A 245 9.17 -8.46 -6.56
N LYS A 246 10.02 -9.20 -7.30
CA LYS A 246 11.41 -8.85 -7.57
C LYS A 246 11.55 -8.38 -9.01
N SER A 247 12.19 -7.25 -9.21
CA SER A 247 12.45 -6.69 -10.54
C SER A 247 13.39 -7.58 -11.35
N LYS A 248 13.17 -7.59 -12.67
CA LYS A 248 14.03 -8.22 -13.69
C LYS A 248 14.96 -7.21 -14.38
N HIS A 249 14.96 -5.93 -13.91
CA HIS A 249 15.73 -4.82 -14.51
C HIS A 249 16.80 -4.26 -13.60
#